data_4643bf4a57d40a783efc5eb19f02e3c6
#
_entry.id   4643bf4a57d40a783efc5eb19f02e3c6
#
_cell.length_a   1.000
_cell.length_b   1.000
_cell.length_c   1.000
_cell.angle_alpha   90.00
_cell.angle_beta   90.00
_cell.angle_gamma   90.00
#
_symmetry.space_group_name_H-M   'P 1'
#
loop_
_entity.id
_entity.type
_entity.pdbx_description
1 polymer ?
#
loop_
_entity_poly.entity_id
_entity_poly.type
_entity_poly.pdbx_seq_one_letter_code
_entity_poly.pdbx_strand_id
1 'polypeptide(L)' 'MKNYMIKYILADDEQQKEIEFSVQCESLDKAVEALVAELGKNYNPANVDFTTIVEDGNDIGEDGIYDAEISLAKYYN' A
#
# COMPACT_ATOMS: atom_id res chain seq x y z
N MET A 1 -13.34 12.69 -2.67
CA MET A 1 -12.21 11.78 -2.80
C MET A 1 -11.06 12.22 -1.92
N LYS A 2 -10.27 11.27 -1.48
CA LYS A 2 -9.10 11.51 -0.65
C LYS A 2 -7.82 11.27 -1.43
N ASN A 3 -6.75 11.93 -1.05
CA ASN A 3 -5.43 11.72 -1.63
C ASN A 3 -4.64 10.79 -0.71
N TYR A 4 -4.19 9.66 -1.25
CA TYR A 4 -3.36 8.71 -0.51
C TYR A 4 -1.96 8.66 -1.09
N MET A 5 -0.98 8.62 -0.21
CA MET A 5 0.39 8.33 -0.58
C MET A 5 0.84 7.14 0.27
N ILE A 6 1.20 6.05 -0.39
CA ILE A 6 1.61 4.82 0.27
C ILE A 6 3.09 4.60 -0.01
N LYS A 7 3.88 4.50 1.03
CA LYS A 7 5.28 4.11 0.92
C LYS A 7 5.42 2.67 1.36
N TYR A 8 6.14 1.88 0.59
CA TYR A 8 6.29 0.47 0.87
C TYR A 8 7.64 -0.05 0.38
N ILE A 9 8.02 -1.20 0.92
CA ILE A 9 9.22 -1.93 0.54
C ILE A 9 8.76 -3.30 0.04
N LEU A 10 9.47 -3.83 -0.95
CA LEU A 10 9.21 -5.18 -1.46
C LEU A 10 10.16 -6.15 -0.76
N ALA A 11 9.60 -7.16 -0.10
CA ALA A 11 10.38 -8.10 0.72
C ALA A 11 11.42 -8.87 -0.08
N ASP A 12 11.18 -9.07 -1.38
CA ASP A 12 12.10 -9.79 -2.28
C ASP A 12 13.12 -8.87 -2.98
N ASP A 13 13.10 -7.58 -2.68
CA ASP A 13 14.08 -6.64 -3.22
C ASP A 13 15.30 -6.64 -2.30
N GLU A 14 16.46 -7.03 -2.84
CA GLU A 14 17.72 -7.07 -2.08
C GLU A 14 18.11 -5.71 -1.52
N GLN A 15 17.78 -4.64 -2.24
CA GLN A 15 18.14 -3.28 -1.83
C GLN A 15 17.12 -2.69 -0.87
N GLN A 16 15.95 -3.28 -0.76
CA GLN A 16 14.86 -2.81 0.10
C GLN A 16 14.56 -1.32 -0.07
N LYS A 17 14.51 -0.88 -1.31
CA LYS A 17 14.20 0.52 -1.62
C LYS A 17 12.76 0.82 -1.28
N GLU A 18 12.55 1.96 -0.63
CA GLU A 18 11.21 2.45 -0.36
C GLU A 18 10.61 2.99 -1.67
N ILE A 19 9.42 2.49 -2.01
CA ILE A 19 8.69 2.89 -3.20
C ILE A 19 7.49 3.72 -2.78
N GLU A 20 7.21 4.75 -3.54
CA GLU A 20 6.12 5.67 -3.26
C GLU A 20 5.03 5.50 -4.32
N PHE A 21 3.79 5.32 -3.86
CA PHE A 21 2.63 5.19 -4.72
C PHE A 21 1.57 6.19 -4.28
N SER A 22 1.12 7.02 -5.20
CA SER A 22 0.10 8.04 -4.90
C SER A 22 -1.15 7.79 -5.73
N VAL A 23 -2.31 7.93 -5.11
CA VAL A 23 -3.58 7.71 -5.77
C VAL A 23 -4.67 8.56 -5.11
N GLN A 24 -5.62 9.01 -5.90
CA GLN A 24 -6.82 9.69 -5.41
C GLN A 24 -8.00 8.75 -5.52
N CYS A 25 -8.66 8.48 -4.39
CA CYS A 25 -9.76 7.53 -4.35
C CYS A 25 -10.62 7.74 -3.11
N GLU A 26 -11.65 6.94 -2.93
CA GLU A 26 -12.65 7.13 -1.88
C GLU A 26 -12.20 6.67 -0.50
N SER A 27 -11.34 5.65 -0.44
CA SER A 27 -10.99 5.02 0.84
C SER A 27 -9.63 4.34 0.77
N LEU A 28 -9.10 3.99 1.94
CA LEU A 28 -7.83 3.25 2.03
C LEU A 28 -7.94 1.88 1.33
N ASP A 29 -9.08 1.20 1.46
CA ASP A 29 -9.31 -0.07 0.75
C ASP A 29 -9.14 0.09 -0.75
N LYS A 30 -9.67 1.18 -1.31
CA LYS A 30 -9.54 1.46 -2.74
C LYS A 30 -8.11 1.83 -3.12
N ALA A 31 -7.40 2.49 -2.22
CA ALA A 31 -5.98 2.81 -2.45
C ALA A 31 -5.14 1.53 -2.52
N VAL A 32 -5.38 0.59 -1.62
CA VAL A 32 -4.67 -0.71 -1.62
C VAL A 32 -5.04 -1.50 -2.88
N GLU A 33 -6.31 -1.50 -3.28
CA GLU A 33 -6.75 -2.15 -4.52
C GLU A 33 -5.98 -1.59 -5.73
N ALA A 34 -5.85 -0.27 -5.79
CA ALA A 34 -5.12 0.39 -6.87
C ALA A 34 -3.63 0.00 -6.87
N LEU A 35 -3.03 -0.10 -5.68
CA LEU A 35 -1.64 -0.53 -5.55
C LEU A 35 -1.45 -1.95 -6.06
N VAL A 36 -2.36 -2.86 -5.70
CA VAL A 36 -2.31 -4.26 -6.16
C VAL A 36 -2.40 -4.32 -7.68
N ALA A 37 -3.29 -3.51 -8.27
CA ALA A 37 -3.41 -3.43 -9.72
C ALA A 37 -2.13 -2.93 -10.38
N GLU A 38 -1.45 -1.97 -9.75
CA GLU A 38 -0.18 -1.43 -10.24
C GLU A 38 0.93 -2.48 -10.21
N LEU A 39 0.95 -3.33 -9.18
CA LEU A 39 1.95 -4.38 -9.05
C LEU A 39 1.79 -5.48 -10.11
N GLY A 40 0.56 -5.71 -10.58
CA GLY A 40 0.30 -6.67 -11.64
C GLY A 40 0.10 -8.09 -11.15
N LYS A 41 -0.32 -8.96 -12.08
CA LYS A 41 -0.72 -10.34 -11.77
C LYS A 41 0.43 -11.24 -11.35
N ASN A 42 1.64 -10.91 -11.75
CA ASN A 42 2.81 -11.76 -11.51
C ASN A 42 3.48 -11.45 -10.18
N TYR A 43 2.95 -10.50 -9.43
CA TYR A 43 3.53 -10.10 -8.17
C TYR A 43 2.68 -10.59 -6.99
N ASN A 44 3.34 -11.16 -5.98
CA ASN A 44 2.64 -11.61 -4.79
C ASN A 44 2.45 -10.44 -3.81
N PRO A 45 1.20 -10.00 -3.57
CA PRO A 45 0.96 -8.89 -2.65
C PRO A 45 1.50 -9.12 -1.23
N ALA A 46 1.67 -10.37 -0.82
CA ALA A 46 2.22 -10.69 0.50
C ALA A 46 3.66 -10.17 0.69
N ASN A 47 4.37 -9.84 -0.39
CA ASN A 47 5.72 -9.29 -0.33
C ASN A 47 5.75 -7.78 -0.10
N VAL A 48 4.60 -7.12 -0.03
CA VAL A 48 4.53 -5.68 0.20
C VAL A 48 4.57 -5.40 1.69
N ASP A 49 5.55 -4.60 2.12
CA ASP A 49 5.67 -4.13 3.50
C ASP A 49 5.41 -2.61 3.52
N PHE A 50 4.31 -2.19 4.10
CA PHE A 50 3.99 -0.78 4.21
C PHE A 50 4.89 -0.10 5.24
N THR A 51 5.46 1.05 4.89
CA THR A 51 6.28 1.84 5.80
C THR A 51 5.59 3.11 6.27
N THR A 52 4.83 3.76 5.38
CA THR A 52 4.12 5.00 5.70
C THR A 52 2.87 5.10 4.83
N ILE A 53 1.78 5.56 5.43
CA ILE A 53 0.56 5.86 4.69
C ILE A 53 0.10 7.26 5.08
N VAL A 54 -0.07 8.10 4.08
CA VAL A 54 -0.51 9.49 4.25
C VAL A 54 -1.87 9.65 3.60
N GLU A 55 -2.85 10.15 4.37
CA GLU A 55 -4.20 10.41 3.88
C GLU A 55 -4.45 11.92 3.94
N ASP A 56 -4.69 12.54 2.80
CA ASP A 56 -4.93 13.98 2.69
C ASP A 56 -3.87 14.82 3.43
N GLY A 57 -2.60 14.42 3.29
CA GLY A 57 -1.48 15.12 3.91
C GLY A 57 -1.20 14.74 5.35
N ASN A 58 -1.98 13.82 5.93
CA ASN A 58 -1.80 13.37 7.32
C ASN A 58 -1.28 11.94 7.37
N ASP A 59 -0.17 11.74 8.06
CA ASP A 59 0.33 10.39 8.34
C ASP A 59 -0.64 9.71 9.29
N ILE A 60 -1.24 8.60 8.84
CA ILE A 60 -2.25 7.90 9.63
C ILE A 60 -1.67 6.83 10.57
N GLY A 61 -0.34 6.75 10.63
CA GLY A 61 0.35 5.96 11.65
C GLY A 61 0.20 4.46 11.53
N GLU A 62 0.48 3.78 12.64
CA GLU A 62 0.45 2.32 12.69
C GLU A 62 -0.94 1.74 12.47
N ASP A 63 -1.99 2.43 12.96
CA ASP A 63 -3.36 1.98 12.76
C ASP A 63 -3.73 1.95 11.28
N GLY A 64 -3.30 2.97 10.54
CA GLY A 64 -3.52 3.02 9.09
C GLY A 64 -2.76 1.91 8.36
N ILE A 65 -1.52 1.65 8.78
CA ILE A 65 -0.72 0.57 8.21
C ILE A 65 -1.39 -0.78 8.47
N TYR A 66 -1.89 -0.99 9.69
CA TYR A 66 -2.60 -2.22 10.04
C TYR A 66 -3.85 -2.42 9.19
N ASP A 67 -4.64 -1.37 9.02
CA ASP A 67 -5.84 -1.42 8.18
C ASP A 67 -5.48 -1.73 6.72
N ALA A 68 -4.39 -1.15 6.23
CA ALA A 68 -3.91 -1.42 4.87
C ALA A 68 -3.45 -2.86 4.72
N GLU A 69 -2.80 -3.42 5.74
CA GLU A 69 -2.38 -4.83 5.72
C GLU A 69 -3.57 -5.77 5.68
N ILE A 70 -4.62 -5.49 6.43
CA ILE A 70 -5.86 -6.27 6.39
C ILE A 70 -6.48 -6.23 5.00
N SER A 71 -6.53 -5.05 4.41
CA SER A 71 -7.07 -4.87 3.07
C SER A 71 -6.23 -5.62 2.03
N LEU A 72 -4.90 -5.56 2.17
CA LEU A 72 -3.96 -6.24 1.27
C LEU A 72 -4.11 -7.75 1.34
N ALA A 73 -4.40 -8.29 2.53
CA ALA A 73 -4.51 -9.73 2.75
C ALA A 73 -5.59 -10.38 1.89
N LYS A 74 -6.58 -9.61 1.45
CA LYS A 74 -7.64 -10.10 0.54
C LYS A 74 -7.11 -10.56 -0.81
N TYR A 75 -5.92 -10.09 -1.18
CA TYR A 75 -5.31 -10.37 -2.48
C TYR A 75 -4.19 -11.41 -2.41
N TYR A 76 -3.94 -11.99 -1.24
CA TYR A 76 -2.92 -13.03 -1.08
C TYR A 76 -3.35 -14.31 -1.82
N ASN A 77 -2.36 -14.95 -2.38
CA ASN A 77 -2.56 -16.24 -3.06
C ASN A 77 -2.07 -17.39 -2.18
#